data_c9b42525b8f57087b4d24e0b37300bae
#
_entry.id   c9b42525b8f57087b4d24e0b37300bae
#
_cell.length_a   1.000
_cell.length_b   1.000
_cell.length_c   1.000
_cell.angle_alpha   90.00
_cell.angle_beta   90.00
_cell.angle_gamma   90.00
#
_symmetry.space_group_name_H-M   'P 1'
#
loop_
_entity.id
_entity.type
_entity.pdbx_description
1 polymer ?
#
loop_
_entity_poly.entity_id
_entity_poly.type
_entity_poly.pdbx_seq_one_letter_code
_entity_poly.pdbx_strand_id
1 'polypeptide(L)'
;MADVKWIKIEVVIFDNRKIKQIESMPDGESLLIIWFKLLCLAGNVNDGGLIYLTKEIPYTDEMLATQFNKPLANVRLALKTFEAFGMIEIINNMILLSSWEKYQNTDKL
;
A
#
# COMPACT_ATOMS: atom_id res chain seq x y z
N MET A 1 10.30 -7.76 19.31
CA MET A 1 10.17 -7.53 17.88
C MET A 1 10.80 -6.21 17.50
N ALA A 2 11.68 -6.20 16.52
CA ALA A 2 12.32 -4.98 16.10
C ALA A 2 11.33 -4.09 15.34
N ASP A 3 11.38 -2.79 15.57
CA ASP A 3 10.60 -1.84 14.82
C ASP A 3 11.20 -1.65 13.44
N VAL A 4 10.33 -1.58 12.43
CA VAL A 4 10.75 -1.26 11.07
C VAL A 4 10.68 0.26 10.91
N LYS A 5 11.80 0.86 10.52
CA LYS A 5 11.89 2.31 10.42
C LYS A 5 11.89 2.81 8.99
N TRP A 6 12.10 1.94 8.02
CA TRP A 6 12.06 2.32 6.61
C TRP A 6 11.72 1.11 5.76
N ILE A 7 11.27 1.40 4.55
CA ILE A 7 11.03 0.40 3.51
C ILE A 7 11.98 0.71 2.36
N LYS A 8 12.15 -0.27 1.46
CA LYS A 8 12.97 -0.08 0.27
C LYS A 8 12.10 0.38 -0.89
N ILE A 9 12.60 1.35 -1.64
CA ILE A 9 11.97 1.76 -2.90
C ILE A 9 13.04 1.65 -3.98
N GLU A 10 12.75 0.86 -5.01
CA GLU A 10 13.68 0.76 -6.14
C GLU A 10 13.76 2.10 -6.85
N VAL A 11 14.97 2.50 -7.24
CA VAL A 11 15.13 3.79 -7.91
C VAL A 11 14.43 3.84 -9.26
N VAL A 12 14.11 2.68 -9.83
CA VAL A 12 13.41 2.58 -11.11
C VAL A 12 11.91 2.36 -10.95
N ILE A 13 11.35 2.65 -9.76
CA ILE A 13 9.94 2.39 -9.51
C ILE A 13 9.04 3.09 -10.52
N PHE A 14 9.44 4.29 -10.98
CA PHE A 14 8.60 5.04 -11.93
C PHE A 14 8.73 4.51 -13.36
N ASP A 15 9.60 3.55 -13.61
CA ASP A 15 9.64 2.81 -14.88
C ASP A 15 8.73 1.60 -14.87
N ASN A 16 8.16 1.26 -13.73
CA ASN A 16 7.21 0.16 -13.61
C ASN A 16 5.96 0.48 -14.40
N ARG A 17 5.49 -0.49 -15.19
CA ARG A 17 4.37 -0.26 -16.11
C ARG A 17 3.07 0.05 -15.37
N LYS A 18 2.86 -0.59 -14.22
CA LYS A 18 1.66 -0.34 -13.42
C LYS A 18 1.70 1.06 -12.82
N ILE A 19 2.84 1.47 -12.30
CA ILE A 19 3.01 2.80 -11.73
C ILE A 19 2.80 3.86 -12.81
N LYS A 20 3.38 3.66 -14.01
CA LYS A 20 3.18 4.60 -15.10
C LYS A 20 1.71 4.71 -15.49
N GLN A 21 1.00 3.58 -15.49
CA GLN A 21 -0.42 3.60 -15.83
C GLN A 21 -1.21 4.40 -14.80
N ILE A 22 -0.90 4.23 -13.52
CA ILE A 22 -1.56 4.97 -12.47
C ILE A 22 -1.26 6.46 -12.58
N GLU A 23 -0.01 6.82 -12.87
CA GLU A 23 0.36 8.23 -13.05
C GLU A 23 -0.47 8.91 -14.12
N SER A 24 -0.85 8.17 -15.17
CA SER A 24 -1.58 8.74 -16.30
C SER A 24 -3.07 8.88 -16.02
N MET A 25 -3.58 8.32 -14.94
CA MET A 25 -5.00 8.35 -14.63
C MET A 25 -5.40 9.71 -14.05
N PRO A 26 -6.68 10.10 -14.19
CA PRO A 26 -7.18 11.23 -13.41
C PRO A 26 -6.91 10.97 -11.93
N ASP A 27 -6.46 12.00 -11.22
CA ASP A 27 -6.04 11.88 -9.82
C ASP A 27 -4.90 10.89 -9.60
N GLY A 28 -4.11 10.59 -10.65
CA GLY A 28 -3.04 9.61 -10.54
C GLY A 28 -2.04 9.93 -9.46
N GLU A 29 -1.70 11.22 -9.29
CA GLU A 29 -0.77 11.60 -8.23
C GLU A 29 -1.32 11.31 -6.85
N SER A 30 -2.61 11.57 -6.65
CA SER A 30 -3.27 11.24 -5.38
C SER A 30 -3.24 9.73 -5.15
N LEU A 31 -3.51 8.94 -6.18
CA LEU A 31 -3.47 7.48 -6.06
C LEU A 31 -2.07 7.00 -5.71
N LEU A 32 -1.03 7.60 -6.29
CA LEU A 32 0.33 7.21 -5.96
C LEU A 32 0.68 7.55 -4.52
N ILE A 33 0.24 8.69 -4.02
CA ILE A 33 0.45 9.03 -2.62
C ILE A 33 -0.21 7.98 -1.73
N ILE A 34 -1.43 7.56 -2.09
CA ILE A 34 -2.11 6.52 -1.32
C ILE A 34 -1.31 5.22 -1.36
N TRP A 35 -0.73 4.88 -2.53
CA TRP A 35 0.11 3.70 -2.64
C TRP A 35 1.29 3.75 -1.68
N PHE A 36 2.02 4.88 -1.66
CA PHE A 36 3.16 5.01 -0.77
C PHE A 36 2.73 4.99 0.70
N LYS A 37 1.57 5.56 1.02
CA LYS A 37 1.05 5.50 2.39
C LYS A 37 0.69 4.07 2.79
N LEU A 38 0.16 3.27 1.86
CA LEU A 38 -0.09 1.85 2.11
C LEU A 38 1.22 1.11 2.37
N LEU A 39 2.25 1.39 1.58
CA LEU A 39 3.56 0.77 1.79
C LEU A 39 4.10 1.09 3.18
N CYS A 40 4.01 2.35 3.58
CA CYS A 40 4.47 2.75 4.91
C CYS A 40 3.65 2.08 6.01
N LEU A 41 2.35 1.96 5.82
CA LEU A 41 1.49 1.31 6.79
C LEU A 41 1.82 -0.17 6.92
N ALA A 42 2.05 -0.84 5.79
CA ALA A 42 2.44 -2.24 5.80
C ALA A 42 3.77 -2.45 6.53
N GLY A 43 4.71 -1.53 6.33
CA GLY A 43 5.98 -1.57 7.05
C GLY A 43 5.79 -1.35 8.54
N ASN A 44 4.88 -0.46 8.91
CA ASN A 44 4.57 -0.19 10.30
C ASN A 44 3.94 -1.41 10.98
N VAL A 45 3.00 -2.07 10.29
CA VAL A 45 2.39 -3.31 10.79
C VAL A 45 3.44 -4.42 10.88
N ASN A 46 4.33 -4.48 9.91
CA ASN A 46 5.46 -5.42 9.88
C ASN A 46 5.01 -6.87 9.96
N ASP A 47 4.06 -7.24 9.10
CA ASP A 47 3.51 -8.60 9.10
C ASP A 47 3.35 -9.10 7.66
N GLY A 48 4.47 -9.22 6.94
CA GLY A 48 4.51 -9.86 5.63
C GLY A 48 3.72 -9.15 4.56
N GLY A 49 3.41 -7.86 4.73
CA GLY A 49 2.64 -7.09 3.78
C GLY A 49 1.16 -6.98 4.13
N LEU A 50 0.74 -7.63 5.21
CA LEU A 50 -0.63 -7.47 5.69
C LEU A 50 -0.84 -6.10 6.32
N ILE A 51 -2.03 -5.55 6.11
CA ILE A 51 -2.39 -4.22 6.62
C ILE A 51 -3.64 -4.37 7.49
N TYR A 52 -3.49 -4.07 8.77
CA TYR A 52 -4.59 -4.16 9.73
C TYR A 52 -4.33 -3.24 10.91
N LEU A 53 -5.39 -2.89 11.61
CA LEU A 53 -5.25 -2.15 12.85
C LEU A 53 -4.79 -3.10 13.96
N THR A 54 -5.48 -4.23 14.09
CA THR A 54 -5.03 -5.39 14.86
C THR A 54 -5.31 -6.62 14.01
N LYS A 55 -4.81 -7.78 14.44
CA LYS A 55 -5.02 -9.00 13.64
C LYS A 55 -6.49 -9.32 13.47
N GLU A 56 -7.33 -8.88 14.40
CA GLU A 56 -8.77 -9.11 14.34
C GLU A 56 -9.54 -7.98 13.66
N ILE A 57 -8.89 -6.84 13.42
CA ILE A 57 -9.57 -5.64 12.91
C ILE A 57 -8.87 -5.15 11.66
N PRO A 58 -9.35 -5.54 10.47
CA PRO A 58 -8.80 -4.97 9.24
C PRO A 58 -9.17 -3.50 9.12
N TYR A 59 -8.40 -2.75 8.35
CA TYR A 59 -8.78 -1.38 8.03
C TYR A 59 -9.94 -1.37 7.04
N THR A 60 -10.94 -0.57 7.32
CA THR A 60 -12.00 -0.27 6.35
C THR A 60 -11.55 0.88 5.46
N ASP A 61 -12.29 1.11 4.36
CA ASP A 61 -12.02 2.24 3.48
C ASP A 61 -12.07 3.56 4.25
N GLU A 62 -13.05 3.69 5.13
CA GLU A 62 -13.21 4.91 5.92
C GLU A 62 -12.05 5.11 6.87
N MET A 63 -11.59 4.03 7.50
CA MET A 63 -10.44 4.11 8.39
C MET A 63 -9.19 4.54 7.64
N LEU A 64 -9.00 4.00 6.45
CA LEU A 64 -7.84 4.37 5.62
C LEU A 64 -7.94 5.83 5.17
N ALA A 65 -9.14 6.30 4.82
CA ALA A 65 -9.31 7.68 4.42
C ALA A 65 -8.91 8.62 5.55
N THR A 66 -9.29 8.30 6.77
CA THR A 66 -8.89 9.07 7.95
C THR A 66 -7.39 8.96 8.19
N GLN A 67 -6.87 7.73 8.16
CA GLN A 67 -5.45 7.48 8.43
C GLN A 67 -4.56 8.21 7.44
N PHE A 68 -4.96 8.27 6.17
CA PHE A 68 -4.16 8.84 5.10
C PHE A 68 -4.49 10.31 4.84
N ASN A 69 -5.53 10.84 5.49
CA ASN A 69 -6.00 12.20 5.25
C ASN A 69 -6.31 12.40 3.76
N LYS A 70 -7.10 11.49 3.20
CA LYS A 70 -7.47 11.51 1.80
C LYS A 70 -8.98 11.35 1.68
N PRO A 71 -9.59 11.93 0.62
CA PRO A 71 -11.02 11.73 0.39
C PRO A 71 -11.34 10.25 0.23
N LEU A 72 -12.48 9.84 0.79
CA LEU A 72 -12.90 8.45 0.74
C LEU A 72 -13.01 7.95 -0.71
N ALA A 73 -13.52 8.79 -1.62
CA ALA A 73 -13.65 8.40 -3.01
C ALA A 73 -12.29 8.06 -3.62
N ASN A 74 -11.24 8.81 -3.27
CA ASN A 74 -9.90 8.55 -3.78
C ASN A 74 -9.33 7.25 -3.21
N VAL A 75 -9.59 6.98 -1.93
CA VAL A 75 -9.13 5.73 -1.31
C VAL A 75 -9.81 4.54 -1.97
N ARG A 76 -11.11 4.62 -2.20
CA ARG A 76 -11.84 3.53 -2.86
C ARG A 76 -11.35 3.29 -4.27
N LEU A 77 -11.14 4.37 -5.03
CA LEU A 77 -10.61 4.24 -6.38
C LEU A 77 -9.20 3.63 -6.36
N ALA A 78 -8.37 4.07 -5.42
CA ALA A 78 -7.01 3.57 -5.30
C ALA A 78 -7.01 2.06 -5.02
N LEU A 79 -7.76 1.62 -4.04
CA LEU A 79 -7.80 0.20 -3.68
C LEU A 79 -8.31 -0.65 -4.84
N LYS A 80 -9.35 -0.17 -5.52
CA LYS A 80 -9.89 -0.88 -6.67
C LYS A 80 -8.85 -1.00 -7.78
N THR A 81 -8.14 0.08 -8.04
CA THR A 81 -7.10 0.12 -9.07
C THR A 81 -5.95 -0.83 -8.70
N PHE A 82 -5.47 -0.74 -7.47
CA PHE A 82 -4.35 -1.57 -7.03
C PHE A 82 -4.72 -3.06 -7.07
N GLU A 83 -5.93 -3.39 -6.69
CA GLU A 83 -6.38 -4.78 -6.75
C GLU A 83 -6.47 -5.25 -8.20
N ALA A 84 -7.06 -4.43 -9.08
CA ALA A 84 -7.18 -4.78 -10.49
C ALA A 84 -5.81 -4.97 -11.14
N PHE A 85 -4.81 -4.20 -10.72
CA PHE A 85 -3.47 -4.29 -11.26
C PHE A 85 -2.62 -5.36 -10.58
N GLY A 86 -3.19 -6.11 -9.64
CA GLY A 86 -2.45 -7.16 -8.95
C GLY A 86 -1.42 -6.65 -7.95
N MET A 87 -1.55 -5.40 -7.52
CA MET A 87 -0.62 -4.80 -6.55
C MET A 87 -1.03 -5.13 -5.12
N ILE A 88 -2.29 -5.39 -4.89
CA ILE A 88 -2.80 -5.84 -3.60
C ILE A 88 -3.76 -7.00 -3.81
N GLU A 89 -3.98 -7.77 -2.75
CA GLU A 89 -5.05 -8.76 -2.66
C GLU A 89 -5.87 -8.44 -1.43
N ILE A 90 -7.14 -8.81 -1.47
CA ILE A 90 -8.02 -8.65 -0.32
C ILE A 90 -8.48 -10.03 0.11
N ILE A 91 -8.06 -10.44 1.31
CA ILE A 91 -8.31 -11.78 1.84
C ILE A 91 -9.04 -11.60 3.16
N ASN A 92 -10.29 -12.06 3.23
CA ASN A 92 -11.12 -11.92 4.44
C ASN A 92 -11.15 -10.46 4.89
N ASN A 93 -11.37 -9.55 3.95
CA ASN A 93 -11.42 -8.10 4.17
C ASN A 93 -10.09 -7.48 4.59
N MET A 94 -9.02 -8.25 4.56
CA MET A 94 -7.69 -7.76 4.94
C MET A 94 -6.86 -7.53 3.69
N ILE A 95 -6.20 -6.38 3.63
CA ILE A 95 -5.36 -6.00 2.50
C ILE A 95 -4.00 -6.66 2.66
N LEU A 96 -3.53 -7.30 1.59
CA LEU A 96 -2.19 -7.86 1.51
C LEU A 96 -1.48 -7.22 0.34
N LEU A 97 -0.32 -6.61 0.58
CA LEU A 97 0.48 -6.06 -0.51
C LEU A 97 1.17 -7.19 -1.25
N SER A 98 0.89 -7.30 -2.54
CA SER A 98 1.55 -8.29 -3.40
C SER A 98 3.02 -7.91 -3.53
N SER A 99 3.89 -8.91 -3.58
CA SER A 99 5.33 -8.70 -3.76
C SER A 99 5.93 -7.81 -2.67
N TRP A 100 5.43 -7.96 -1.45
CA TRP A 100 5.88 -7.12 -0.34
C TRP A 100 7.40 -7.19 -0.13
N GLU A 101 8.00 -8.33 -0.44
CA GLU A 101 9.43 -8.50 -0.24
C GLU A 101 10.27 -7.49 -1.03
N LYS A 102 9.72 -6.91 -2.10
CA LYS A 102 10.42 -5.87 -2.85
C LYS A 102 10.64 -4.60 -2.03
N TYR A 103 9.75 -4.35 -1.09
CA TYR A 103 9.75 -3.12 -0.29
C TYR A 103 10.24 -3.37 1.13
N GLN A 104 10.29 -4.62 1.54
CA GLN A 104 10.64 -4.97 2.90
C GLN A 104 12.14 -4.75 3.11
N ASN A 105 12.47 -4.05 4.18
CA ASN A 105 13.88 -3.84 4.52
C ASN A 105 14.35 -5.03 5.35
N THR A 106 14.85 -6.04 4.65
CA THR A 106 15.31 -7.27 5.28
C THR A 106 16.82 -7.40 5.21
N ASP A 107 17.51 -6.32 4.94
CA ASP A 107 18.96 -6.40 4.80
C ASP A 107 19.59 -6.88 6.09
N LYS A 108 20.32 -7.95 5.99
CA LYS A 108 21.11 -8.48 7.07
C LYS A 108 22.54 -8.07 6.84
N LEU A 109 23.18 -7.71 7.86
CA LEU A 109 24.58 -7.32 7.71
C LEU A 109 25.48 -8.34 8.30
#